data_7b3db8b079816bf071d62bc513c5af3e
#
_entry.id   7b3db8b079816bf071d62bc513c5af3e
#
_cell.length_a   1.000
_cell.length_b   1.000
_cell.length_c   1.000
_cell.angle_alpha   90.00
_cell.angle_beta   90.00
_cell.angle_gamma   90.00
#
_symmetry.space_group_name_H-M   'P 1'
#
loop_
_entity.id
_entity.type
_entity.pdbx_description
1 polymer ?
#
loop_
_entity_poly.entity_id
_entity_poly.type
_entity_poly.pdbx_seq_one_letter_code
_entity_poly.pdbx_strand_id
1 'polypeptide(L)'
;TTKMLANRVDRVMLAMPEAKKYLKLKNEPVITGNPVRGELMRITREEARAKLGLDSRPLILSFGGSLGARRINEAVSELIKSHNGTEKFYHIHAAGKSGYEAMINALSDTKLSSLTDIREYITDMDVCMAAADLVICRAGAITLSELCCLGKPSVLIPSPYVAENHQFHNAMTLKNAGAAEVLEEKDLSGESLIRTVDNIIENKPLLMKLSANAKKHAITDANKRIYEVLMQLYTRP
;
A
#
# COMPACT_ATOMS: atom_id res chain seq x y z
N THR A 1 -13.06 -19.75 -4.37
CA THR A 1 -13.60 -20.29 -3.10
C THR A 1 -14.64 -19.35 -2.50
N THR A 2 -14.35 -18.06 -2.25
CA THR A 2 -15.28 -17.10 -1.61
C THR A 2 -16.64 -17.03 -2.32
N LYS A 3 -16.65 -16.89 -3.66
CA LYS A 3 -17.90 -16.86 -4.45
C LYS A 3 -18.75 -18.13 -4.30
N MET A 4 -18.11 -19.30 -4.17
CA MET A 4 -18.84 -20.59 -4.02
C MET A 4 -19.46 -20.74 -2.64
N LEU A 5 -18.84 -20.19 -1.62
CA LEU A 5 -19.29 -20.32 -0.23
C LEU A 5 -20.24 -19.20 0.19
N ALA A 6 -20.17 -18.04 -0.44
CA ALA A 6 -20.86 -16.82 -0.02
C ALA A 6 -22.38 -16.96 0.15
N ASN A 7 -23.05 -17.86 -0.59
CA ASN A 7 -24.47 -18.13 -0.47
C ASN A 7 -24.80 -19.32 0.46
N ARG A 8 -23.78 -19.98 1.05
CA ARG A 8 -23.94 -21.18 1.90
C ARG A 8 -23.57 -20.94 3.35
N VAL A 9 -22.85 -19.87 3.64
CA VAL A 9 -22.39 -19.52 5.00
C VAL A 9 -23.41 -18.64 5.71
N ASP A 10 -23.40 -18.65 7.03
CA ASP A 10 -24.31 -17.84 7.86
C ASP A 10 -24.00 -16.35 7.79
N ARG A 11 -22.73 -15.98 7.70
CA ARG A 11 -22.27 -14.61 7.59
C ARG A 11 -21.10 -14.51 6.62
N VAL A 12 -21.08 -13.43 5.85
CA VAL A 12 -19.94 -13.00 5.04
C VAL A 12 -19.42 -11.69 5.61
N MET A 13 -18.13 -11.64 5.90
CA MET A 13 -17.43 -10.45 6.36
C MET A 13 -16.59 -9.91 5.21
N LEU A 14 -16.70 -8.62 4.94
CA LEU A 14 -16.00 -7.96 3.84
C LEU A 14 -15.08 -6.87 4.35
N ALA A 15 -13.93 -6.73 3.71
CA ALA A 15 -12.99 -5.64 3.99
C ALA A 15 -13.51 -4.31 3.47
N MET A 16 -14.19 -4.31 2.33
CA MET A 16 -14.72 -3.12 1.64
C MET A 16 -16.13 -3.41 1.12
N PRO A 17 -17.07 -2.44 1.20
CA PRO A 17 -18.44 -2.63 0.75
C PRO A 17 -18.56 -2.95 -0.74
N GLU A 18 -17.64 -2.45 -1.57
CA GLU A 18 -17.62 -2.65 -3.03
C GLU A 18 -17.46 -4.13 -3.43
N ALA A 19 -16.87 -4.95 -2.55
CA ALA A 19 -16.73 -6.38 -2.79
C ALA A 19 -18.09 -7.11 -2.85
N LYS A 20 -19.14 -6.55 -2.25
CA LYS A 20 -20.50 -7.12 -2.26
C LYS A 20 -21.01 -7.37 -3.67
N LYS A 21 -20.74 -6.49 -4.63
CA LYS A 21 -21.24 -6.59 -6.02
C LYS A 21 -20.74 -7.82 -6.78
N TYR A 22 -19.68 -8.46 -6.31
CA TYR A 22 -19.08 -9.64 -6.93
C TYR A 22 -19.56 -10.97 -6.32
N LEU A 23 -20.44 -10.91 -5.30
CA LEU A 23 -20.85 -12.06 -4.53
C LEU A 23 -22.37 -12.28 -4.62
N LYS A 24 -22.77 -13.56 -4.75
CA LYS A 24 -24.17 -13.97 -4.54
C LYS A 24 -24.32 -14.31 -3.05
N LEU A 25 -24.99 -13.44 -2.33
CA LEU A 25 -25.12 -13.54 -0.86
C LEU A 25 -26.51 -14.02 -0.47
N LYS A 26 -26.59 -14.92 0.52
CA LYS A 26 -27.85 -15.32 1.16
C LYS A 26 -28.33 -14.24 2.15
N ASN A 27 -27.39 -13.64 2.86
CA ASN A 27 -27.64 -12.62 3.88
C ASN A 27 -26.82 -11.37 3.57
N GLU A 28 -27.21 -10.23 4.14
CA GLU A 28 -26.44 -9.00 4.06
C GLU A 28 -25.05 -9.20 4.68
N PRO A 29 -23.96 -8.83 3.99
CA PRO A 29 -22.62 -8.97 4.51
C PRO A 29 -22.34 -7.92 5.59
N VAL A 30 -21.44 -8.26 6.49
CA VAL A 30 -20.95 -7.31 7.51
C VAL A 30 -19.63 -6.69 7.01
N ILE A 31 -19.55 -5.37 7.02
CA ILE A 31 -18.32 -4.67 6.68
C ILE A 31 -17.45 -4.61 7.93
N THR A 32 -16.49 -5.50 8.02
CA THR A 32 -15.58 -5.60 9.17
C THR A 32 -14.24 -4.89 8.95
N GLY A 33 -13.86 -4.67 7.71
CA GLY A 33 -12.47 -4.32 7.40
C GLY A 33 -11.56 -5.56 7.45
N ASN A 34 -10.27 -5.34 7.18
CA ASN A 34 -9.22 -6.34 7.45
C ASN A 34 -8.55 -6.04 8.80
N PRO A 35 -8.16 -7.07 9.55
CA PRO A 35 -7.27 -6.90 10.69
C PRO A 35 -5.97 -6.23 10.26
N VAL A 36 -5.68 -5.08 10.82
CA VAL A 36 -4.42 -4.35 10.64
C VAL A 36 -3.53 -4.63 11.85
N ARG A 37 -2.22 -4.77 11.62
CA ARG A 37 -1.26 -5.02 12.70
C ARG A 37 -1.28 -3.87 13.69
N GLY A 38 -1.49 -4.19 14.99
CA GLY A 38 -1.61 -3.17 16.04
C GLY A 38 -0.36 -2.30 16.20
N GLU A 39 0.81 -2.82 15.87
CA GLU A 39 2.09 -2.12 15.92
C GLU A 39 2.11 -0.91 14.97
N LEU A 40 1.51 -1.03 13.78
CA LEU A 40 1.38 0.06 12.81
C LEU A 40 0.68 1.31 13.37
N MET A 41 -0.22 1.11 14.35
CA MET A 41 -1.01 2.21 14.94
C MET A 41 -0.40 2.79 16.20
N ARG A 42 0.72 2.24 16.70
CA ARG A 42 1.32 2.64 17.98
C ARG A 42 2.39 3.71 17.86
N ILE A 43 3.02 3.82 16.68
CA ILE A 43 4.10 4.77 16.44
C ILE A 43 3.57 5.99 15.70
N THR A 44 3.89 7.18 16.18
CA THR A 44 3.59 8.42 15.48
C THR A 44 4.54 8.65 14.31
N ARG A 45 4.15 9.52 13.36
CA ARG A 45 5.02 9.90 12.24
C ARG A 45 6.34 10.53 12.72
N GLU A 46 6.25 11.37 13.73
CA GLU A 46 7.40 12.08 14.32
C GLU A 46 8.39 11.11 14.96
N GLU A 47 7.91 10.17 15.77
CA GLU A 47 8.74 9.13 16.39
C GLU A 47 9.38 8.22 15.34
N ALA A 48 8.63 7.83 14.31
CA ALA A 48 9.12 6.99 13.24
C ALA A 48 10.23 7.69 12.44
N ARG A 49 10.03 8.98 12.11
CA ARG A 49 11.05 9.79 11.41
C ARG A 49 12.31 9.97 12.25
N ALA A 50 12.16 10.21 13.54
CA ALA A 50 13.31 10.31 14.47
C ALA A 50 14.10 8.99 14.53
N LYS A 51 13.42 7.84 14.59
CA LYS A 51 14.08 6.52 14.57
C LYS A 51 14.85 6.26 13.27
N LEU A 52 14.36 6.78 12.12
CA LEU A 52 15.04 6.64 10.85
C LEU A 52 16.08 7.74 10.58
N GLY A 53 16.25 8.70 11.49
CA GLY A 53 17.20 9.82 11.33
C GLY A 53 16.81 10.78 10.17
N LEU A 54 15.51 10.92 9.88
CA LEU A 54 15.04 11.73 8.77
C LEU A 54 14.78 13.18 9.20
N ASP A 55 15.17 14.12 8.37
CA ASP A 55 14.82 15.54 8.50
C ASP A 55 13.42 15.88 7.92
N SER A 56 13.16 17.12 7.58
CA SER A 56 11.86 17.59 7.07
C SER A 56 11.54 17.18 5.62
N ARG A 57 12.51 16.64 4.87
CA ARG A 57 12.29 16.18 3.48
C ARG A 57 11.29 15.02 3.43
N PRO A 58 10.47 14.92 2.38
CA PRO A 58 9.54 13.81 2.23
C PRO A 58 10.24 12.44 2.23
N LEU A 59 9.53 11.40 2.68
CA LEU A 59 9.96 10.00 2.53
C LEU A 59 9.03 9.28 1.55
N ILE A 60 9.61 8.72 0.51
CA ILE A 60 8.95 7.74 -0.37
C ILE A 60 9.29 6.34 0.14
N LEU A 61 8.27 5.54 0.36
CA LEU A 61 8.41 4.12 0.66
C LEU A 61 7.89 3.30 -0.51
N SER A 62 8.69 2.37 -1.05
CA SER A 62 8.25 1.54 -2.16
C SER A 62 8.55 0.06 -1.96
N PHE A 63 7.60 -0.81 -2.36
CA PHE A 63 7.77 -2.27 -2.25
C PHE A 63 6.80 -3.04 -3.16
N GLY A 64 7.25 -4.22 -3.62
CA GLY A 64 6.47 -5.11 -4.48
C GLY A 64 5.82 -6.29 -3.77
N GLY A 65 5.95 -6.39 -2.43
CA GLY A 65 5.60 -7.55 -1.62
C GLY A 65 6.85 -8.37 -1.25
N SER A 66 6.69 -9.45 -0.45
CA SER A 66 7.81 -10.22 0.13
C SER A 66 8.75 -10.86 -0.92
N LEU A 67 8.22 -11.28 -2.06
CA LEU A 67 9.02 -11.81 -3.17
C LEU A 67 9.58 -10.71 -4.09
N GLY A 68 9.10 -9.48 -3.93
CA GLY A 68 9.37 -8.39 -4.85
C GLY A 68 8.44 -8.39 -6.07
N ALA A 69 8.60 -7.38 -6.92
CA ALA A 69 7.88 -7.26 -8.18
C ALA A 69 8.81 -6.64 -9.23
N ARG A 70 9.26 -7.45 -10.18
CA ARG A 70 10.26 -7.05 -11.18
C ARG A 70 9.92 -5.72 -11.85
N ARG A 71 8.70 -5.56 -12.35
CA ARG A 71 8.27 -4.33 -13.02
C ARG A 71 8.30 -3.10 -12.10
N ILE A 72 7.97 -3.27 -10.82
CA ILE A 72 8.09 -2.17 -9.84
C ILE A 72 9.56 -1.85 -9.60
N ASN A 73 10.41 -2.86 -9.40
CA ASN A 73 11.84 -2.65 -9.18
C ASN A 73 12.50 -1.93 -10.37
N GLU A 74 12.18 -2.31 -11.62
CA GLU A 74 12.66 -1.67 -12.84
C GLU A 74 12.27 -0.18 -12.87
N ALA A 75 10.98 0.14 -12.67
CA ALA A 75 10.49 1.51 -12.69
C ALA A 75 11.04 2.36 -11.52
N VAL A 76 11.19 1.75 -10.33
CA VAL A 76 11.79 2.41 -9.16
C VAL A 76 13.28 2.64 -9.36
N SER A 77 14.02 1.75 -10.03
CA SER A 77 15.42 1.98 -10.37
C SER A 77 15.60 3.23 -11.24
N GLU A 78 14.71 3.43 -12.23
CA GLU A 78 14.72 4.64 -13.06
C GLU A 78 14.33 5.90 -12.26
N LEU A 79 13.35 5.79 -11.34
CA LEU A 79 12.99 6.87 -10.42
C LEU A 79 14.19 7.27 -9.55
N ILE A 80 14.91 6.31 -8.97
CA ILE A 80 16.11 6.54 -8.16
C ILE A 80 17.19 7.24 -9.00
N LYS A 81 17.49 6.74 -10.21
CA LYS A 81 18.48 7.35 -11.09
C LYS A 81 18.14 8.80 -11.44
N SER A 82 16.87 9.06 -11.77
CA SER A 82 16.39 10.39 -12.16
C SER A 82 16.52 11.42 -11.03
N HIS A 83 16.32 11.00 -9.78
CA HIS A 83 16.37 11.90 -8.62
C HIS A 83 17.70 11.85 -7.86
N ASN A 84 18.64 11.00 -8.31
CA ASN A 84 19.94 10.89 -7.66
C ASN A 84 20.70 12.22 -7.69
N GLY A 85 21.12 12.70 -6.52
CA GLY A 85 21.78 13.99 -6.37
C GLY A 85 20.87 15.23 -6.32
N THR A 86 19.55 15.08 -6.47
CA THR A 86 18.60 16.20 -6.31
C THR A 86 18.30 16.51 -4.84
N GLU A 87 18.52 15.56 -3.95
CA GLU A 87 18.25 15.61 -2.50
C GLU A 87 16.82 16.08 -2.13
N LYS A 88 15.85 15.87 -3.03
CA LYS A 88 14.46 16.32 -2.84
C LYS A 88 13.72 15.51 -1.77
N PHE A 89 13.98 14.20 -1.67
CA PHE A 89 13.28 13.29 -0.77
C PHE A 89 14.15 12.09 -0.37
N TYR A 90 13.79 11.45 0.72
CA TYR A 90 14.31 10.12 1.08
C TYR A 90 13.55 9.04 0.34
N HIS A 91 14.24 7.97 -0.04
CA HIS A 91 13.61 6.81 -0.67
C HIS A 91 14.05 5.52 -0.01
N ILE A 92 13.12 4.80 0.61
CA ILE A 92 13.33 3.43 1.11
C ILE A 92 12.61 2.48 0.16
N HIS A 93 13.33 1.52 -0.42
CA HIS A 93 12.78 0.53 -1.33
C HIS A 93 13.08 -0.90 -0.88
N ALA A 94 12.04 -1.75 -0.83
CA ALA A 94 12.19 -3.20 -0.66
C ALA A 94 12.05 -3.90 -2.02
N ALA A 95 13.17 -4.37 -2.55
CA ALA A 95 13.23 -5.05 -3.84
C ALA A 95 12.66 -6.48 -3.81
N GLY A 96 12.57 -7.08 -2.62
CA GLY A 96 12.20 -8.47 -2.42
C GLY A 96 13.34 -9.44 -2.71
N LYS A 97 13.26 -10.62 -2.12
CA LYS A 97 14.31 -11.63 -2.18
C LYS A 97 14.78 -11.96 -3.61
N SER A 98 13.84 -12.07 -4.54
CA SER A 98 14.16 -12.43 -5.94
C SER A 98 14.61 -11.25 -6.80
N GLY A 99 14.42 -10.02 -6.35
CA GLY A 99 14.70 -8.83 -7.14
C GLY A 99 15.90 -8.00 -6.67
N TYR A 100 16.39 -8.28 -5.46
CA TYR A 100 17.40 -7.43 -4.81
C TYR A 100 18.72 -7.36 -5.59
N GLU A 101 19.32 -8.51 -5.90
CA GLU A 101 20.60 -8.56 -6.64
C GLU A 101 20.49 -7.90 -8.02
N ALA A 102 19.39 -8.18 -8.75
CA ALA A 102 19.16 -7.58 -10.07
C ALA A 102 19.04 -6.04 -9.98
N MET A 103 18.40 -5.52 -8.92
CA MET A 103 18.28 -4.09 -8.71
C MET A 103 19.61 -3.44 -8.34
N ILE A 104 20.39 -4.05 -7.45
CA ILE A 104 21.74 -3.56 -7.10
C ILE A 104 22.63 -3.52 -8.34
N ASN A 105 22.60 -4.56 -9.16
CA ASN A 105 23.36 -4.60 -10.42
C ASN A 105 22.90 -3.50 -11.41
N ALA A 106 21.60 -3.25 -11.52
CA ALA A 106 21.05 -2.20 -12.38
C ALA A 106 21.43 -0.77 -11.93
N LEU A 107 21.83 -0.61 -10.68
CA LEU A 107 22.24 0.67 -10.07
C LEU A 107 23.75 0.75 -9.81
N SER A 108 24.55 -0.27 -10.22
CA SER A 108 25.98 -0.37 -9.92
C SER A 108 26.80 0.83 -10.41
N ASP A 109 26.43 1.41 -11.56
CA ASP A 109 27.09 2.57 -12.14
C ASP A 109 26.58 3.92 -11.57
N THR A 110 25.60 3.86 -10.64
CA THR A 110 25.01 5.03 -10.02
C THR A 110 25.56 5.20 -8.61
N LYS A 111 26.31 6.28 -8.37
CA LYS A 111 26.71 6.63 -6.99
C LYS A 111 25.46 7.08 -6.24
N LEU A 112 24.82 6.16 -5.55
CA LEU A 112 23.59 6.44 -4.82
C LEU A 112 23.79 7.53 -3.75
N SER A 113 22.82 8.44 -3.66
CA SER A 113 22.71 9.40 -2.57
C SER A 113 22.50 8.69 -1.23
N SER A 114 23.02 9.28 -0.14
CA SER A 114 22.74 8.83 1.23
C SER A 114 21.25 8.87 1.62
N LEU A 115 20.42 9.49 0.78
CA LEU A 115 18.96 9.54 0.97
C LEU A 115 18.24 8.32 0.41
N THR A 116 18.95 7.42 -0.29
CA THR A 116 18.39 6.21 -0.90
C THR A 116 18.83 4.98 -0.12
N ASP A 117 17.86 4.21 0.36
CA ASP A 117 18.07 2.96 1.10
C ASP A 117 17.35 1.81 0.37
N ILE A 118 18.13 0.91 -0.22
CA ILE A 118 17.61 -0.26 -0.94
C ILE A 118 17.80 -1.48 -0.07
N ARG A 119 16.71 -2.15 0.25
CA ARG A 119 16.68 -3.32 1.11
C ARG A 119 16.15 -4.54 0.36
N GLU A 120 16.63 -5.72 0.70
CA GLU A 120 15.98 -6.95 0.27
C GLU A 120 14.59 -7.07 0.87
N TYR A 121 14.48 -6.79 2.17
CA TYR A 121 13.23 -6.85 2.94
C TYR A 121 13.20 -5.75 4.02
N ILE A 122 12.02 -5.24 4.32
CA ILE A 122 11.80 -4.26 5.40
C ILE A 122 11.24 -5.00 6.61
N THR A 123 12.05 -5.13 7.66
CA THR A 123 11.66 -5.77 8.93
C THR A 123 10.90 -4.83 9.85
N ASP A 124 11.19 -3.53 9.76
CA ASP A 124 10.61 -2.41 10.51
C ASP A 124 9.53 -1.67 9.68
N MET A 125 8.64 -2.45 9.05
CA MET A 125 7.62 -1.91 8.13
C MET A 125 6.66 -0.92 8.84
N ASP A 126 6.40 -1.12 10.12
CA ASP A 126 5.60 -0.21 10.96
C ASP A 126 6.25 1.18 11.05
N VAL A 127 7.56 1.23 11.28
CA VAL A 127 8.32 2.49 11.32
C VAL A 127 8.35 3.14 9.93
N CYS A 128 8.72 2.38 8.89
CA CYS A 128 8.81 2.90 7.53
C CYS A 128 7.46 3.42 7.02
N MET A 129 6.38 2.68 7.26
CA MET A 129 5.01 3.09 6.88
C MET A 129 4.55 4.33 7.65
N ALA A 130 4.81 4.41 8.96
CA ALA A 130 4.45 5.58 9.77
C ALA A 130 5.20 6.83 9.30
N ALA A 131 6.50 6.72 8.99
CA ALA A 131 7.34 7.81 8.53
C ALA A 131 7.04 8.30 7.11
N ALA A 132 6.52 7.43 6.23
CA ALA A 132 6.34 7.71 4.81
C ALA A 132 5.33 8.83 4.52
N ASP A 133 5.64 9.66 3.51
CA ASP A 133 4.76 10.69 2.96
C ASP A 133 4.04 10.19 1.70
N LEU A 134 4.67 9.28 0.95
CA LEU A 134 4.08 8.62 -0.21
C LEU A 134 4.48 7.14 -0.20
N VAL A 135 3.54 6.25 -0.51
CA VAL A 135 3.79 4.81 -0.61
C VAL A 135 3.53 4.32 -2.02
N ILE A 136 4.49 3.59 -2.61
CA ILE A 136 4.35 2.95 -3.92
C ILE A 136 4.32 1.44 -3.69
N CYS A 137 3.20 0.78 -4.02
CA CYS A 137 3.08 -0.65 -3.73
C CYS A 137 2.04 -1.38 -4.59
N ARG A 138 1.98 -2.70 -4.44
CA ARG A 138 0.88 -3.54 -4.95
C ARG A 138 -0.43 -3.25 -4.20
N ALA A 139 -1.57 -3.48 -4.86
CA ALA A 139 -2.90 -3.23 -4.30
C ALA A 139 -3.48 -4.46 -3.57
N GLY A 140 -2.68 -5.07 -2.69
CA GLY A 140 -3.14 -6.13 -1.80
C GLY A 140 -4.13 -5.60 -0.75
N ALA A 141 -5.19 -6.34 -0.46
CA ALA A 141 -6.28 -5.87 0.42
C ALA A 141 -5.79 -5.47 1.83
N ILE A 142 -4.86 -6.22 2.42
CA ILE A 142 -4.29 -5.89 3.74
C ILE A 142 -3.49 -4.60 3.66
N THR A 143 -2.60 -4.45 2.66
CA THR A 143 -1.81 -3.23 2.45
C THR A 143 -2.70 -2.01 2.28
N LEU A 144 -3.80 -2.10 1.51
CA LEU A 144 -4.75 -1.00 1.36
C LEU A 144 -5.42 -0.63 2.68
N SER A 145 -5.77 -1.61 3.50
CA SER A 145 -6.31 -1.35 4.84
C SER A 145 -5.29 -0.64 5.74
N GLU A 146 -4.03 -1.05 5.69
CA GLU A 146 -2.91 -0.41 6.42
C GLU A 146 -2.72 1.05 5.95
N LEU A 147 -2.69 1.29 4.63
CA LEU A 147 -2.59 2.63 4.05
C LEU A 147 -3.74 3.54 4.49
N CYS A 148 -4.97 3.03 4.46
CA CYS A 148 -6.14 3.77 4.91
C CYS A 148 -6.06 4.10 6.41
N CYS A 149 -5.73 3.13 7.26
CA CYS A 149 -5.61 3.33 8.70
C CYS A 149 -4.56 4.40 9.05
N LEU A 150 -3.44 4.41 8.33
CA LEU A 150 -2.37 5.40 8.51
C LEU A 150 -2.63 6.72 7.74
N GLY A 151 -3.64 6.77 6.86
CA GLY A 151 -3.91 7.93 6.01
C GLY A 151 -2.77 8.19 5.03
N LYS A 152 -2.17 7.15 4.43
CA LYS A 152 -1.01 7.30 3.54
C LYS A 152 -1.42 7.55 2.09
N PRO A 153 -0.98 8.66 1.48
CA PRO A 153 -1.02 8.84 0.04
C PRO A 153 -0.31 7.69 -0.65
N SER A 154 -0.85 7.19 -1.76
CA SER A 154 -0.25 6.05 -2.43
C SER A 154 -0.36 6.08 -3.94
N VAL A 155 0.66 5.49 -4.60
CA VAL A 155 0.64 5.07 -5.99
C VAL A 155 0.50 3.55 -6.00
N LEU A 156 -0.65 3.07 -6.43
CA LEU A 156 -0.99 1.66 -6.44
C LEU A 156 -0.69 1.05 -7.82
N ILE A 157 0.08 -0.03 -7.82
CA ILE A 157 0.45 -0.77 -9.02
C ILE A 157 -0.15 -2.17 -8.90
N PRO A 158 -1.42 -2.38 -9.34
CA PRO A 158 -2.08 -3.68 -9.22
C PRO A 158 -1.36 -4.75 -10.01
N SER A 159 -1.20 -5.95 -9.42
CA SER A 159 -0.65 -7.10 -10.12
C SER A 159 -1.68 -7.65 -11.11
N PRO A 160 -1.33 -7.86 -12.40
CA PRO A 160 -2.22 -8.49 -13.37
C PRO A 160 -2.30 -10.02 -13.23
N TYR A 161 -1.40 -10.62 -12.42
CA TYR A 161 -1.26 -12.07 -12.29
C TYR A 161 -2.09 -12.68 -11.15
N VAL A 162 -3.03 -11.93 -10.61
CA VAL A 162 -3.89 -12.39 -9.52
C VAL A 162 -5.27 -12.81 -10.02
N ALA A 163 -5.88 -13.80 -9.33
CA ALA A 163 -7.19 -14.31 -9.69
C ALA A 163 -8.24 -13.18 -9.79
N GLU A 164 -9.05 -13.21 -10.86
CA GLU A 164 -10.16 -12.28 -11.07
C GLU A 164 -9.76 -10.79 -11.04
N ASN A 165 -8.49 -10.48 -11.30
CA ASN A 165 -7.97 -9.11 -11.31
C ASN A 165 -8.31 -8.31 -10.02
N HIS A 166 -8.40 -9.01 -8.86
CA HIS A 166 -8.89 -8.41 -7.63
C HIS A 166 -8.04 -7.22 -7.16
N GLN A 167 -6.71 -7.19 -7.43
CA GLN A 167 -5.89 -6.04 -7.08
C GLN A 167 -6.27 -4.79 -7.87
N PHE A 168 -6.62 -4.92 -9.14
CA PHE A 168 -7.12 -3.80 -9.93
C PHE A 168 -8.41 -3.23 -9.32
N HIS A 169 -9.37 -4.09 -8.99
CA HIS A 169 -10.61 -3.64 -8.37
C HIS A 169 -10.39 -2.96 -7.01
N ASN A 170 -9.48 -3.49 -6.21
CA ASN A 170 -9.07 -2.87 -4.95
C ASN A 170 -8.46 -1.47 -5.17
N ALA A 171 -7.51 -1.36 -6.11
CA ALA A 171 -6.86 -0.09 -6.43
C ALA A 171 -7.88 0.95 -6.92
N MET A 172 -8.79 0.55 -7.82
CA MET A 172 -9.82 1.43 -8.36
C MET A 172 -10.80 1.93 -7.30
N THR A 173 -11.08 1.16 -6.25
CA THR A 173 -11.87 1.64 -5.11
C THR A 173 -11.23 2.88 -4.47
N LEU A 174 -9.93 2.84 -4.18
CA LEU A 174 -9.24 4.00 -3.60
C LEU A 174 -9.03 5.14 -4.61
N LYS A 175 -8.77 4.82 -5.87
CA LYS A 175 -8.67 5.83 -6.94
C LYS A 175 -9.97 6.63 -7.08
N ASN A 176 -11.09 5.95 -7.17
CA ASN A 176 -12.41 6.57 -7.32
C ASN A 176 -12.80 7.41 -6.08
N ALA A 177 -12.29 7.04 -4.92
CA ALA A 177 -12.41 7.82 -3.69
C ALA A 177 -11.45 9.02 -3.61
N GLY A 178 -10.55 9.19 -4.60
CA GLY A 178 -9.49 10.20 -4.58
C GLY A 178 -8.48 9.99 -3.46
N ALA A 179 -8.27 8.73 -3.04
CA ALA A 179 -7.39 8.33 -1.95
C ALA A 179 -6.03 7.79 -2.43
N ALA A 180 -5.92 7.47 -3.72
CA ALA A 180 -4.70 6.95 -4.33
C ALA A 180 -4.64 7.29 -5.83
N GLU A 181 -3.42 7.32 -6.37
CA GLU A 181 -3.18 7.22 -7.80
C GLU A 181 -2.95 5.76 -8.20
N VAL A 182 -3.30 5.40 -9.43
CA VAL A 182 -3.17 4.04 -9.95
C VAL A 182 -2.42 4.04 -11.26
N LEU A 183 -1.34 3.27 -11.32
CA LEU A 183 -0.61 2.93 -12.54
C LEU A 183 -0.79 1.43 -12.81
N GLU A 184 -1.47 1.07 -13.89
CA GLU A 184 -1.54 -0.34 -14.29
C GLU A 184 -0.16 -0.83 -14.75
N GLU A 185 0.16 -2.09 -14.49
CA GLU A 185 1.50 -2.63 -14.83
C GLU A 185 1.82 -2.54 -16.34
N LYS A 186 0.80 -2.59 -17.22
CA LYS A 186 0.98 -2.42 -18.67
C LYS A 186 1.46 -1.01 -19.06
N ASP A 187 1.09 0.00 -18.24
CA ASP A 187 1.42 1.42 -18.46
C ASP A 187 2.58 1.87 -17.58
N LEU A 188 3.14 0.95 -16.77
CA LEU A 188 4.24 1.24 -15.86
C LEU A 188 5.57 1.31 -16.61
N SER A 189 6.19 2.47 -16.58
CA SER A 189 7.55 2.74 -17.00
C SER A 189 8.24 3.64 -15.96
N GLY A 190 9.56 3.79 -16.06
CA GLY A 190 10.28 4.78 -15.24
C GLY A 190 9.69 6.18 -15.41
N GLU A 191 9.46 6.61 -16.65
CA GLU A 191 8.89 7.93 -16.97
C GLU A 191 7.50 8.13 -16.36
N SER A 192 6.57 7.16 -16.53
CA SER A 192 5.23 7.27 -15.98
C SER A 192 5.23 7.32 -14.45
N LEU A 193 6.12 6.55 -13.80
CA LEU A 193 6.26 6.56 -12.35
C LEU A 193 6.85 7.88 -11.85
N ILE A 194 7.93 8.37 -12.46
CA ILE A 194 8.58 9.65 -12.14
C ILE A 194 7.55 10.77 -12.20
N ARG A 195 6.85 10.91 -13.34
CA ARG A 195 5.84 11.95 -13.52
C ARG A 195 4.73 11.87 -12.46
N THR A 196 4.28 10.67 -12.10
CA THR A 196 3.24 10.49 -11.08
C THR A 196 3.73 10.86 -9.69
N VAL A 197 4.94 10.44 -9.34
CA VAL A 197 5.57 10.73 -8.04
C VAL A 197 5.83 12.23 -7.89
N ASP A 198 6.43 12.88 -8.89
CA ASP A 198 6.73 14.31 -8.85
C ASP A 198 5.46 15.14 -8.72
N ASN A 199 4.42 14.80 -9.50
CA ASN A 199 3.14 15.50 -9.39
C ASN A 199 2.53 15.41 -7.97
N ILE A 200 2.73 14.32 -7.25
CA ILE A 200 2.19 14.16 -5.89
C ILE A 200 3.09 14.85 -4.87
N ILE A 201 4.41 14.61 -4.92
CA ILE A 201 5.36 15.10 -3.90
C ILE A 201 5.52 16.62 -3.98
N GLU A 202 5.52 17.20 -5.18
CA GLU A 202 5.64 18.64 -5.37
C GLU A 202 4.29 19.38 -5.18
N ASN A 203 3.18 18.66 -5.11
CA ASN A 203 1.84 19.22 -4.93
C ASN A 203 1.29 18.91 -3.52
N LYS A 204 1.70 19.73 -2.55
CA LYS A 204 1.25 19.58 -1.15
C LYS A 204 -0.28 19.51 -0.96
N PRO A 205 -1.10 20.34 -1.64
CA PRO A 205 -2.55 20.18 -1.60
C PRO A 205 -3.05 18.82 -2.07
N LEU A 206 -2.49 18.24 -3.15
CA LEU A 206 -2.83 16.92 -3.64
C LEU A 206 -2.45 15.84 -2.62
N LEU A 207 -1.24 15.91 -2.07
CA LEU A 207 -0.76 14.98 -1.05
C LEU A 207 -1.70 14.96 0.17
N MET A 208 -2.07 16.14 0.67
CA MET A 208 -3.02 16.28 1.79
C MET A 208 -4.40 15.74 1.45
N LYS A 209 -4.90 15.97 0.23
CA LYS A 209 -6.19 15.45 -0.24
C LYS A 209 -6.20 13.93 -0.28
N LEU A 210 -5.16 13.31 -0.88
CA LEU A 210 -5.01 11.85 -0.93
C LEU A 210 -4.99 11.26 0.49
N SER A 211 -4.20 11.85 1.39
CA SER A 211 -4.12 11.44 2.79
C SER A 211 -5.47 11.50 3.52
N ALA A 212 -6.15 12.64 3.43
CA ALA A 212 -7.44 12.84 4.09
C ALA A 212 -8.50 11.85 3.54
N ASN A 213 -8.51 11.61 2.23
CA ASN A 213 -9.44 10.68 1.62
C ASN A 213 -9.10 9.22 1.99
N ALA A 214 -7.83 8.82 2.00
CA ALA A 214 -7.43 7.50 2.48
C ALA A 214 -7.93 7.25 3.91
N LYS A 215 -7.78 8.22 4.79
CA LYS A 215 -8.21 8.12 6.19
C LYS A 215 -9.72 7.96 6.36
N LYS A 216 -10.56 8.46 5.43
CA LYS A 216 -12.02 8.24 5.45
C LYS A 216 -12.42 6.78 5.23
N HIS A 217 -11.54 5.98 4.60
CA HIS A 217 -11.75 4.55 4.38
C HIS A 217 -11.13 3.66 5.47
N ALA A 218 -10.58 4.26 6.54
CA ALA A 218 -9.97 3.53 7.63
C ALA A 218 -11.04 2.76 8.46
N ILE A 219 -10.78 1.48 8.69
CA ILE A 219 -11.50 0.66 9.66
C ILE A 219 -10.46 0.17 10.67
N THR A 220 -10.37 0.85 11.81
CA THR A 220 -9.34 0.59 12.83
C THR A 220 -9.77 -0.44 13.87
N ASP A 221 -11.06 -0.79 13.90
CA ASP A 221 -11.68 -1.70 14.85
C ASP A 221 -12.09 -3.06 14.24
N ALA A 222 -11.44 -3.45 13.13
CA ALA A 222 -11.78 -4.66 12.39
C ALA A 222 -11.81 -5.92 13.27
N ASN A 223 -10.81 -6.10 14.14
CA ASN A 223 -10.76 -7.24 15.08
C ASN A 223 -12.00 -7.29 15.99
N LYS A 224 -12.43 -6.14 16.52
CA LYS A 224 -13.62 -6.04 17.37
C LYS A 224 -14.87 -6.41 16.57
N ARG A 225 -15.04 -5.87 15.37
CA ARG A 225 -16.20 -6.18 14.50
C ARG A 225 -16.26 -7.65 14.14
N ILE A 226 -15.12 -8.27 13.79
CA ILE A 226 -15.04 -9.71 13.49
C ILE A 226 -15.44 -10.51 14.73
N TYR A 227 -14.91 -10.19 15.90
CA TYR A 227 -15.24 -10.84 17.16
C TYR A 227 -16.75 -10.77 17.46
N GLU A 228 -17.35 -9.60 17.32
CA GLU A 228 -18.79 -9.40 17.54
C GLU A 228 -19.64 -10.26 16.61
N VAL A 229 -19.26 -10.39 15.33
CA VAL A 229 -19.96 -11.28 14.38
C VAL A 229 -19.86 -12.74 14.81
N LEU A 230 -18.67 -13.19 15.24
CA LEU A 230 -18.45 -14.58 15.72
C LEU A 230 -19.27 -14.86 16.98
N MET A 231 -19.29 -13.94 17.94
CA MET A 231 -20.08 -14.08 19.17
C MET A 231 -21.60 -14.16 18.89
N GLN A 232 -22.11 -13.36 17.96
CA GLN A 232 -23.50 -13.43 17.52
C GLN A 232 -23.87 -14.79 16.90
N LEU A 233 -22.93 -15.47 16.25
CA LEU A 233 -23.14 -16.81 15.70
C LEU A 233 -23.07 -17.89 16.79
N TYR A 234 -22.14 -17.73 17.75
CA TYR A 234 -21.95 -18.68 18.84
C TYR A 234 -23.10 -18.68 19.85
N THR A 235 -23.70 -17.53 20.12
CA THR A 235 -24.81 -17.37 21.09
C THR A 235 -26.21 -17.58 20.48
N ARG A 236 -26.30 -17.98 19.21
CA ARG A 236 -27.58 -18.38 18.63
C ARG A 236 -28.06 -19.68 19.27
N PRO A 237 -29.34 -19.73 19.77
CA PRO A 237 -29.95 -20.93 20.30
C PRO A 237 -30.07 -22.02 19.23
#